data_a85aa11dc2b94f737ee09b4384a6be62
#
_entry.id   a85aa11dc2b94f737ee09b4384a6be62
#
_cell.length_a   1.000
_cell.length_b   1.000
_cell.length_c   1.000
_cell.angle_alpha   90.00
_cell.angle_beta   90.00
_cell.angle_gamma   90.00
#
_symmetry.space_group_name_H-M   'P 1'
#
loop_
_entity.id
_entity.type
_entity.pdbx_description
1 polymer ?
#
loop_
_entity_poly.entity_id
_entity_poly.type
_entity_poly.pdbx_seq_one_letter_code
_entity_poly.pdbx_strand_id
1 'polypeptide(L)'
;MALRASPVSHVAAPLPPCGRKKRASGVVVAMASTINRVKTAKEPYTPPREVHRQITHSLPAQKKEIFDSLQPWAKDNLLNLLKPVEKSWQPQDFLPEPSSDEFYDEVKELRERAKEIPDEYFVCLVGDMVTEEALPTYQTMLNTLDGVRDETGASPTTWAVWTRAWTAEENRHGDLLNKYMYLTGRVDMKQIEKTIQYLIGSGMDPGTENNPYLGFLYTSFQERATFISHGNTARHAKEYGDLKLAQICGTIAADEKRHETAYTKIVEKLFEIDPDYTVLAFADMMRKKITMPAHLMYDGKDNNLFEHFSAVAQRLGVYTAKDYADILEFLVQRWKVADLTGLSGEGRRAQDFVCTLAPRIRRLDERAQARAKQGPVIPFSWIYDRKVQL
;
A
#
# COMPACT_ATOMS: atom_id res chain seq x y z
N MET A 1 -38.51 18.21 -16.44
CA MET A 1 -38.29 19.65 -16.34
C MET A 1 -36.93 19.94 -16.96
N ALA A 2 -36.89 20.43 -18.18
CA ALA A 2 -35.69 20.61 -18.97
C ALA A 2 -35.15 22.02 -18.78
N LEU A 3 -33.93 22.14 -18.31
CA LEU A 3 -33.21 23.42 -18.24
C LEU A 3 -32.42 23.61 -19.56
N ARG A 4 -32.81 24.63 -20.31
CA ARG A 4 -32.10 25.11 -21.51
C ARG A 4 -30.89 25.94 -21.10
N ALA A 5 -29.71 25.62 -21.64
CA ALA A 5 -28.54 26.47 -21.58
C ALA A 5 -28.54 27.47 -22.73
N SER A 6 -28.35 28.74 -22.41
CA SER A 6 -28.13 29.82 -23.39
C SER A 6 -26.63 30.05 -23.63
N PRO A 7 -26.20 30.38 -24.85
CA PRO A 7 -24.78 30.63 -25.16
C PRO A 7 -24.35 32.05 -24.76
N VAL A 8 -23.21 32.15 -24.10
CA VAL A 8 -22.54 33.43 -23.83
C VAL A 8 -21.52 33.72 -24.92
N SER A 9 -21.75 34.77 -25.67
CA SER A 9 -20.82 35.30 -26.68
C SER A 9 -19.75 36.15 -26.01
N HIS A 10 -18.48 35.81 -26.23
CA HIS A 10 -17.34 36.66 -25.84
C HIS A 10 -17.03 37.68 -26.96
N VAL A 11 -17.15 38.97 -26.61
CA VAL A 11 -16.67 40.08 -27.42
C VAL A 11 -15.27 40.43 -26.91
N ALA A 12 -14.28 40.39 -27.79
CA ALA A 12 -12.91 40.83 -27.52
C ALA A 12 -12.78 42.35 -27.65
N ALA A 13 -12.15 43.00 -26.66
CA ALA A 13 -11.79 44.43 -26.71
C ALA A 13 -10.35 44.61 -27.22
N PRO A 14 -10.05 45.71 -27.98
CA PRO A 14 -8.74 45.88 -28.59
C PRO A 14 -7.71 46.55 -27.63
N LEU A 15 -6.44 46.18 -27.84
CA LEU A 15 -5.26 46.73 -27.16
C LEU A 15 -4.88 48.12 -27.62
N PRO A 16 -4.36 49.05 -26.78
CA PRO A 16 -3.86 50.36 -27.17
C PRO A 16 -2.38 50.31 -27.62
N PRO A 17 -1.91 51.31 -28.38
CA PRO A 17 -0.64 51.28 -29.08
C PRO A 17 0.57 51.71 -28.25
N CYS A 18 1.71 51.15 -28.64
CA CYS A 18 3.05 51.36 -28.10
C CYS A 18 3.56 52.79 -28.30
N GLY A 19 3.90 53.48 -27.22
CA GLY A 19 4.56 54.77 -27.23
C GLY A 19 6.07 54.70 -26.92
N ARG A 20 6.92 55.05 -27.87
CA ARG A 20 8.37 55.29 -27.69
C ARG A 20 8.62 56.51 -26.81
N LYS A 21 9.52 56.41 -25.80
CA LYS A 21 10.25 57.58 -25.24
C LYS A 21 11.71 57.26 -24.90
N LYS A 22 12.55 57.97 -25.58
CA LYS A 22 13.86 58.63 -25.40
C LYS A 22 14.80 58.19 -24.26
N ARG A 23 16.05 57.97 -24.67
CA ARG A 23 17.27 57.79 -23.88
C ARG A 23 17.55 59.07 -23.02
N ALA A 24 18.00 58.79 -21.78
CA ALA A 24 18.85 59.68 -21.00
C ALA A 24 20.06 58.89 -20.49
N SER A 25 21.23 59.46 -20.76
CA SER A 25 22.56 59.03 -20.35
C SER A 25 22.79 59.33 -18.85
N GLY A 26 23.34 58.40 -18.09
CA GLY A 26 23.76 58.68 -16.71
C GLY A 26 24.73 57.63 -16.18
N VAL A 27 25.97 58.03 -16.11
CA VAL A 27 27.06 57.67 -15.18
C VAL A 27 27.15 56.19 -14.74
N VAL A 28 28.19 55.52 -15.22
CA VAL A 28 28.69 54.21 -14.73
C VAL A 28 29.40 54.42 -13.41
N VAL A 29 28.86 53.87 -12.32
CA VAL A 29 29.60 53.60 -11.07
C VAL A 29 29.86 52.10 -11.05
N ALA A 30 31.11 51.72 -11.20
CA ALA A 30 31.56 50.34 -11.08
C ALA A 30 31.50 49.94 -9.60
N MET A 31 30.48 49.18 -9.22
CA MET A 31 30.52 48.37 -7.98
C MET A 31 30.96 46.98 -8.36
N ALA A 32 32.09 46.54 -7.75
CA ALA A 32 32.55 45.17 -7.82
C ALA A 32 31.48 44.26 -7.23
N SER A 33 30.73 43.57 -8.06
CA SER A 33 29.79 42.52 -7.63
C SER A 33 30.58 41.29 -7.28
N THR A 34 30.60 40.96 -6.00
CA THR A 34 30.93 39.63 -5.49
C THR A 34 30.07 38.61 -6.26
N ILE A 35 30.72 37.81 -7.09
CA ILE A 35 30.06 36.70 -7.77
C ILE A 35 29.69 35.68 -6.70
N ASN A 36 28.47 35.76 -6.18
CA ASN A 36 27.86 34.65 -5.48
C ASN A 36 27.79 33.50 -6.48
N ARG A 37 28.62 32.47 -6.27
CA ARG A 37 28.45 31.16 -6.91
C ARG A 37 26.98 30.76 -6.74
N VAL A 38 26.19 30.86 -7.78
CA VAL A 38 24.90 30.24 -7.88
C VAL A 38 25.19 28.76 -7.66
N LYS A 39 24.81 28.20 -6.49
CA LYS A 39 24.76 26.76 -6.30
C LYS A 39 23.87 26.26 -7.42
N THR A 40 24.45 25.55 -8.39
CA THR A 40 23.68 24.80 -9.38
C THR A 40 22.66 24.00 -8.59
N ALA A 41 21.39 24.31 -8.78
CA ALA A 41 20.31 23.53 -8.21
C ALA A 41 20.57 22.08 -8.61
N LYS A 42 20.74 21.19 -7.65
CA LYS A 42 20.80 19.76 -7.94
C LYS A 42 19.55 19.45 -8.74
N GLU A 43 19.69 18.70 -9.84
CA GLU A 43 18.52 18.24 -10.58
C GLU A 43 17.57 17.56 -9.60
N PRO A 44 16.26 17.86 -9.69
CA PRO A 44 15.30 17.22 -8.78
C PRO A 44 15.39 15.71 -8.98
N TYR A 45 15.45 14.96 -7.89
CA TYR A 45 15.39 13.50 -7.91
C TYR A 45 14.14 13.05 -8.68
N THR A 46 14.32 12.06 -9.54
CA THR A 46 13.18 11.38 -10.18
C THR A 46 12.63 10.33 -9.23
N PRO A 47 11.33 10.33 -8.91
CA PRO A 47 10.73 9.30 -8.09
C PRO A 47 10.96 7.90 -8.67
N PRO A 48 11.06 6.84 -7.84
CA PRO A 48 11.13 5.46 -8.31
C PRO A 48 9.99 5.13 -9.27
N ARG A 49 10.25 4.23 -10.23
CA ARG A 49 9.28 3.75 -11.21
C ARG A 49 9.46 2.27 -11.43
N GLU A 50 8.40 1.61 -11.86
CA GLU A 50 8.50 0.23 -12.34
C GLU A 50 9.46 0.17 -13.54
N VAL A 51 10.40 -0.77 -13.48
CA VAL A 51 11.48 -0.92 -14.49
C VAL A 51 11.23 -2.06 -15.47
N HIS A 52 10.19 -2.87 -15.28
CA HIS A 52 9.85 -3.98 -16.14
C HIS A 52 8.86 -3.57 -17.25
N ARG A 53 8.81 -4.37 -18.30
CA ARG A 53 7.78 -4.19 -19.33
C ARG A 53 6.43 -4.63 -18.77
N GLN A 54 5.46 -3.73 -18.76
CA GLN A 54 4.09 -4.05 -18.36
C GLN A 54 3.42 -4.94 -19.41
N ILE A 55 2.79 -6.00 -18.93
CA ILE A 55 2.00 -6.94 -19.72
C ILE A 55 0.53 -6.76 -19.29
N THR A 56 -0.38 -6.75 -20.25
CA THR A 56 -1.81 -6.56 -19.99
C THR A 56 -2.63 -7.64 -20.66
N HIS A 57 -3.81 -7.93 -20.10
CA HIS A 57 -4.82 -8.83 -20.68
C HIS A 57 -4.31 -10.23 -20.98
N SER A 58 -3.56 -10.84 -20.04
CA SER A 58 -3.05 -12.21 -20.20
C SER A 58 -4.12 -13.29 -19.96
N LEU A 59 -5.32 -12.92 -19.47
CA LEU A 59 -6.39 -13.87 -19.25
C LEU A 59 -6.97 -14.36 -20.58
N PRO A 60 -6.99 -15.68 -20.88
CA PRO A 60 -7.67 -16.22 -22.04
C PRO A 60 -9.17 -15.88 -22.01
N ALA A 61 -9.73 -15.49 -23.16
CA ALA A 61 -11.12 -15.01 -23.25
C ALA A 61 -12.14 -16.01 -22.66
N GLN A 62 -11.92 -17.32 -22.88
CA GLN A 62 -12.80 -18.37 -22.35
C GLN A 62 -12.82 -18.42 -20.82
N LYS A 63 -11.76 -17.96 -20.16
CA LYS A 63 -11.69 -17.96 -18.69
C LYS A 63 -12.42 -16.79 -18.04
N LYS A 64 -12.82 -15.77 -18.80
CA LYS A 64 -13.71 -14.71 -18.29
C LYS A 64 -15.06 -15.26 -17.85
N GLU A 65 -15.57 -16.26 -18.58
CA GLU A 65 -16.85 -16.90 -18.28
C GLU A 65 -16.88 -17.58 -16.90
N ILE A 66 -15.71 -17.99 -16.38
CA ILE A 66 -15.58 -18.54 -15.03
C ILE A 66 -15.99 -17.49 -13.99
N PHE A 67 -15.50 -16.25 -14.12
CA PHE A 67 -15.80 -15.16 -13.17
C PHE A 67 -17.27 -14.70 -13.28
N ASP A 68 -17.83 -14.71 -14.47
CA ASP A 68 -19.26 -14.45 -14.67
C ASP A 68 -20.12 -15.52 -14.00
N SER A 69 -19.75 -16.78 -14.15
CA SER A 69 -20.45 -17.92 -13.53
C SER A 69 -20.32 -17.95 -12.01
N LEU A 70 -19.27 -17.37 -11.47
CA LEU A 70 -18.99 -17.32 -10.03
C LEU A 70 -19.73 -16.19 -9.31
N GLN A 71 -20.40 -15.26 -9.99
CA GLN A 71 -21.07 -14.13 -9.31
C GLN A 71 -22.08 -14.56 -8.23
N PRO A 72 -22.96 -15.58 -8.44
CA PRO A 72 -23.85 -16.04 -7.37
C PRO A 72 -23.08 -16.61 -6.17
N TRP A 73 -22.06 -17.42 -6.42
CA TRP A 73 -21.20 -17.95 -5.37
C TRP A 73 -20.48 -16.84 -4.59
N ALA A 74 -19.94 -15.85 -5.30
CA ALA A 74 -19.27 -14.69 -4.69
C ALA A 74 -20.24 -13.88 -3.81
N LYS A 75 -21.49 -13.69 -4.27
CA LYS A 75 -22.54 -13.02 -3.48
C LYS A 75 -22.75 -13.72 -2.14
N ASP A 76 -22.87 -15.05 -2.15
CA ASP A 76 -23.20 -15.83 -0.97
C ASP A 76 -21.99 -16.07 -0.04
N ASN A 77 -20.75 -16.00 -0.58
CA ASN A 77 -19.54 -16.37 0.16
C ASN A 77 -18.61 -15.21 0.50
N LEU A 78 -18.72 -14.07 -0.21
CA LEU A 78 -17.85 -12.92 0.00
C LEU A 78 -18.57 -11.75 0.63
N LEU A 79 -19.75 -11.36 0.12
CA LEU A 79 -20.44 -10.17 0.61
C LEU A 79 -20.84 -10.27 2.10
N ASN A 80 -21.00 -11.48 2.62
CA ASN A 80 -21.25 -11.72 4.04
C ASN A 80 -20.02 -11.51 4.93
N LEU A 81 -18.82 -11.35 4.33
CA LEU A 81 -17.59 -11.02 5.04
C LEU A 81 -17.38 -9.51 5.18
N LEU A 82 -18.16 -8.69 4.47
CA LEU A 82 -18.19 -7.25 4.69
C LEU A 82 -18.96 -6.92 5.96
N LYS A 83 -18.55 -5.88 6.66
CA LYS A 83 -19.29 -5.36 7.80
C LYS A 83 -20.31 -4.31 7.33
N PRO A 84 -21.57 -4.35 7.80
CA PRO A 84 -22.48 -3.22 7.65
C PRO A 84 -21.85 -1.94 8.22
N VAL A 85 -22.02 -0.81 7.54
CA VAL A 85 -21.43 0.48 7.96
C VAL A 85 -21.82 0.84 9.40
N GLU A 86 -23.05 0.55 9.78
CA GLU A 86 -23.60 0.83 11.13
C GLU A 86 -22.96 -0.01 12.25
N LYS A 87 -22.23 -1.08 11.86
CA LYS A 87 -21.51 -1.97 12.78
C LYS A 87 -19.99 -1.86 12.64
N SER A 88 -19.54 -1.05 11.70
CA SER A 88 -18.14 -0.79 11.47
C SER A 88 -17.61 0.21 12.48
N TRP A 89 -16.43 -0.06 13.03
CA TRP A 89 -15.72 0.92 13.84
C TRP A 89 -15.35 2.15 12.99
N GLN A 90 -15.23 3.29 13.64
CA GLN A 90 -14.80 4.53 13.02
C GLN A 90 -13.49 5.01 13.68
N PRO A 91 -12.62 5.76 13.00
CA PRO A 91 -11.41 6.32 13.61
C PRO A 91 -11.65 7.05 14.91
N GLN A 92 -12.79 7.75 15.05
CA GLN A 92 -13.16 8.50 16.24
C GLN A 92 -13.41 7.61 17.47
N ASP A 93 -13.69 6.32 17.30
CA ASP A 93 -13.88 5.38 18.43
C ASP A 93 -12.57 5.15 19.23
N PHE A 94 -11.41 5.51 18.66
CA PHE A 94 -10.08 5.28 19.21
C PHE A 94 -9.32 6.55 19.58
N LEU A 95 -9.78 7.69 19.12
CA LEU A 95 -9.09 8.98 19.25
C LEU A 95 -9.79 9.87 20.28
N PRO A 96 -9.11 10.88 20.83
CA PRO A 96 -9.74 11.90 21.65
C PRO A 96 -10.96 12.52 20.97
N GLU A 97 -12.05 12.66 21.71
CA GLU A 97 -13.31 13.22 21.19
C GLU A 97 -13.23 14.75 21.12
N PRO A 98 -13.23 15.34 19.89
CA PRO A 98 -13.02 16.80 19.73
C PRO A 98 -14.05 17.70 20.41
N SER A 99 -15.24 17.18 20.66
CA SER A 99 -16.33 17.92 21.33
C SER A 99 -16.33 17.79 22.86
N SER A 100 -15.46 16.92 23.42
CA SER A 100 -15.30 16.74 24.85
C SER A 100 -14.53 17.88 25.52
N ASP A 101 -14.93 18.28 26.70
CA ASP A 101 -14.15 19.20 27.55
C ASP A 101 -12.79 18.60 27.94
N GLU A 102 -12.66 17.27 27.91
CA GLU A 102 -11.44 16.50 28.25
C GLU A 102 -10.49 16.34 27.06
N PHE A 103 -10.85 16.79 25.85
CA PHE A 103 -10.10 16.61 24.62
C PHE A 103 -8.60 16.96 24.77
N TYR A 104 -8.29 18.12 25.34
CA TYR A 104 -6.91 18.57 25.49
C TYR A 104 -6.11 17.72 26.47
N ASP A 105 -6.73 17.23 27.51
CA ASP A 105 -6.08 16.34 28.48
C ASP A 105 -5.84 14.96 27.87
N GLU A 106 -6.79 14.41 27.13
CA GLU A 106 -6.63 13.15 26.39
C GLU A 106 -5.51 13.23 25.35
N VAL A 107 -5.43 14.34 24.60
CA VAL A 107 -4.31 14.57 23.64
C VAL A 107 -2.98 14.66 24.37
N LYS A 108 -2.93 15.30 25.53
CA LYS A 108 -1.72 15.38 26.34
C LYS A 108 -1.28 14.00 26.84
N GLU A 109 -2.21 13.20 27.34
CA GLU A 109 -1.93 11.81 27.75
C GLU A 109 -1.43 10.96 26.57
N LEU A 110 -2.06 11.07 25.40
CA LEU A 110 -1.62 10.40 24.18
C LEU A 110 -0.16 10.78 23.86
N ARG A 111 0.18 12.06 23.92
CA ARG A 111 1.54 12.56 23.68
C ARG A 111 2.55 12.07 24.71
N GLU A 112 2.17 11.98 25.98
CA GLU A 112 3.05 11.43 27.03
C GLU A 112 3.35 9.93 26.76
N ARG A 113 2.34 9.12 26.44
CA ARG A 113 2.55 7.71 26.06
C ARG A 113 3.44 7.59 24.82
N ALA A 114 3.21 8.43 23.81
CA ALA A 114 3.98 8.41 22.57
C ALA A 114 5.48 8.76 22.77
N LYS A 115 5.88 9.42 23.86
CA LYS A 115 7.29 9.70 24.16
C LYS A 115 8.08 8.44 24.47
N GLU A 116 7.45 7.44 25.07
CA GLU A 116 8.09 6.19 25.46
C GLU A 116 8.31 5.24 24.25
N ILE A 117 7.68 5.53 23.13
CA ILE A 117 7.80 4.72 21.92
C ILE A 117 9.08 5.10 21.16
N PRO A 118 9.94 4.13 20.81
CA PRO A 118 11.17 4.38 20.06
C PRO A 118 10.95 4.96 18.65
N ASP A 119 11.90 5.73 18.14
CA ASP A 119 11.84 6.33 16.82
C ASP A 119 11.77 5.29 15.69
N GLU A 120 12.47 4.17 15.82
CA GLU A 120 12.39 3.06 14.87
C GLU A 120 10.99 2.44 14.74
N TYR A 121 10.24 2.39 15.85
CA TYR A 121 8.86 1.94 15.79
C TYR A 121 8.00 2.93 15.01
N PHE A 122 8.21 4.25 15.17
CA PHE A 122 7.52 5.25 14.37
C PHE A 122 7.86 5.15 12.88
N VAL A 123 9.09 4.76 12.51
CA VAL A 123 9.43 4.47 11.11
C VAL A 123 8.56 3.34 10.57
N CYS A 124 8.38 2.26 11.32
CA CYS A 124 7.51 1.15 10.92
C CYS A 124 6.04 1.58 10.83
N LEU A 125 5.55 2.28 11.84
CA LEU A 125 4.16 2.73 11.88
C LEU A 125 3.83 3.72 10.73
N VAL A 126 4.77 4.61 10.39
CA VAL A 126 4.64 5.50 9.22
C VAL A 126 4.64 4.71 7.92
N GLY A 127 5.51 3.72 7.78
CA GLY A 127 5.53 2.86 6.60
C GLY A 127 4.23 2.09 6.41
N ASP A 128 3.66 1.52 7.47
CA ASP A 128 2.34 0.90 7.45
C ASP A 128 1.27 1.92 7.03
N MET A 129 1.25 3.11 7.64
CA MET A 129 0.27 4.15 7.31
C MET A 129 0.39 4.66 5.86
N VAL A 130 1.61 4.87 5.36
CA VAL A 130 1.85 5.29 3.96
C VAL A 130 1.35 4.22 2.99
N THR A 131 1.49 2.94 3.34
CA THR A 131 0.95 1.82 2.56
C THR A 131 -0.57 1.86 2.54
N GLU A 132 -1.22 2.06 3.68
CA GLU A 132 -2.68 2.15 3.80
C GLU A 132 -3.25 3.36 3.05
N GLU A 133 -2.61 4.52 3.16
CA GLU A 133 -3.02 5.76 2.47
C GLU A 133 -2.80 5.68 0.94
N ALA A 134 -2.01 4.73 0.44
CA ALA A 134 -1.86 4.46 -0.98
C ALA A 134 -3.02 3.64 -1.58
N LEU A 135 -4.12 3.47 -0.86
CA LEU A 135 -5.34 2.79 -1.29
C LEU A 135 -5.80 3.13 -2.72
N PRO A 136 -5.78 4.39 -3.21
CA PRO A 136 -6.15 4.70 -4.58
C PRO A 136 -5.33 3.90 -5.61
N THR A 137 -4.09 3.57 -5.31
CA THR A 137 -3.17 2.87 -6.22
C THR A 137 -3.56 1.39 -6.37
N TYR A 138 -3.74 0.67 -5.28
CA TYR A 138 -4.08 -0.76 -5.35
C TYR A 138 -5.56 -1.00 -5.62
N GLN A 139 -6.45 -0.09 -5.23
CA GLN A 139 -7.83 -0.12 -5.68
C GLN A 139 -7.93 0.03 -7.21
N THR A 140 -7.15 0.95 -7.79
CA THR A 140 -7.05 1.10 -9.25
C THR A 140 -6.51 -0.18 -9.89
N MET A 141 -5.48 -0.82 -9.31
CA MET A 141 -4.94 -2.08 -9.82
C MET A 141 -6.00 -3.19 -9.83
N LEU A 142 -6.77 -3.36 -8.75
CA LEU A 142 -7.88 -4.33 -8.73
C LEU A 142 -8.93 -4.06 -9.80
N ASN A 143 -9.20 -2.79 -10.10
CA ASN A 143 -10.13 -2.40 -11.17
C ASN A 143 -9.56 -2.53 -12.59
N THR A 144 -8.34 -3.03 -12.75
CA THR A 144 -7.82 -3.42 -14.08
C THR A 144 -8.09 -4.90 -14.43
N LEU A 145 -8.50 -5.73 -13.45
CA LEU A 145 -8.61 -7.18 -13.61
C LEU A 145 -9.79 -7.57 -14.51
N ASP A 146 -9.50 -8.31 -15.58
CA ASP A 146 -10.48 -8.72 -16.58
C ASP A 146 -11.57 -9.62 -16.00
N GLY A 147 -12.84 -9.29 -16.27
CA GLY A 147 -14.01 -10.06 -15.84
C GLY A 147 -14.48 -9.81 -14.39
N VAL A 148 -13.70 -9.07 -13.56
CA VAL A 148 -14.09 -8.77 -12.16
C VAL A 148 -14.06 -7.27 -11.83
N ARG A 149 -13.56 -6.42 -12.71
CA ARG A 149 -13.46 -4.98 -12.49
C ARG A 149 -14.82 -4.28 -12.47
N ASP A 150 -14.87 -3.13 -11.85
CA ASP A 150 -16.01 -2.23 -11.90
C ASP A 150 -15.95 -1.38 -13.18
N GLU A 151 -16.66 -1.80 -14.23
CA GLU A 151 -16.62 -1.18 -15.55
C GLU A 151 -17.16 0.27 -15.58
N THR A 152 -17.98 0.64 -14.60
CA THR A 152 -18.68 1.94 -14.59
C THR A 152 -18.38 2.78 -13.36
N GLY A 153 -17.66 2.26 -12.39
CA GLY A 153 -17.54 2.86 -11.05
C GLY A 153 -18.79 2.68 -10.18
N ALA A 154 -19.87 2.07 -10.75
CA ALA A 154 -21.14 1.81 -10.07
C ALA A 154 -21.79 0.52 -10.54
N SER A 155 -21.03 -0.42 -11.10
CA SER A 155 -21.53 -1.69 -11.59
C SER A 155 -22.24 -2.49 -10.48
N PRO A 156 -23.39 -3.13 -10.78
CA PRO A 156 -24.11 -3.97 -9.83
C PRO A 156 -23.53 -5.39 -9.72
N THR A 157 -22.46 -5.73 -10.45
CA THR A 157 -21.84 -7.05 -10.36
C THR A 157 -21.33 -7.31 -8.95
N THR A 158 -21.37 -8.57 -8.51
CA THR A 158 -20.93 -8.95 -7.17
C THR A 158 -19.46 -8.55 -6.91
N TRP A 159 -18.60 -8.70 -7.92
CA TRP A 159 -17.20 -8.32 -7.86
C TRP A 159 -17.00 -6.82 -7.62
N ALA A 160 -17.74 -5.99 -8.36
CA ALA A 160 -17.67 -4.54 -8.21
C ALA A 160 -18.23 -4.06 -6.86
N VAL A 161 -19.32 -4.68 -6.38
CA VAL A 161 -19.88 -4.41 -5.05
C VAL A 161 -18.87 -4.77 -3.96
N TRP A 162 -18.22 -5.94 -4.08
CA TRP A 162 -17.16 -6.35 -3.16
C TRP A 162 -16.03 -5.33 -3.13
N THR A 163 -15.45 -4.99 -4.30
CA THR A 163 -14.29 -4.09 -4.37
C THR A 163 -14.59 -2.72 -3.77
N ARG A 164 -15.76 -2.12 -4.07
CA ARG A 164 -16.13 -0.82 -3.49
C ARG A 164 -16.32 -0.88 -1.97
N ALA A 165 -16.98 -1.90 -1.48
CA ALA A 165 -17.25 -2.04 -0.05
C ALA A 165 -15.96 -2.38 0.74
N TRP A 166 -15.10 -3.24 0.20
CA TRP A 166 -13.78 -3.51 0.73
C TRP A 166 -12.94 -2.22 0.76
N THR A 167 -12.90 -1.44 -0.33
CA THR A 167 -12.22 -0.14 -0.37
C THR A 167 -12.71 0.81 0.71
N ALA A 168 -14.02 0.82 1.01
CA ALA A 168 -14.58 1.65 2.08
C ALA A 168 -14.13 1.19 3.48
N GLU A 169 -13.88 -0.11 3.66
CA GLU A 169 -13.31 -0.63 4.91
C GLU A 169 -11.83 -0.29 5.04
N GLU A 170 -11.04 -0.49 3.98
CA GLU A 170 -9.61 -0.16 3.91
C GLU A 170 -9.32 1.31 4.18
N ASN A 171 -10.14 2.20 3.61
CA ASN A 171 -9.94 3.65 3.77
C ASN A 171 -9.87 4.13 5.23
N ARG A 172 -10.44 3.38 6.17
CA ARG A 172 -10.39 3.72 7.60
C ARG A 172 -9.05 3.40 8.26
N HIS A 173 -8.29 2.44 7.71
CA HIS A 173 -7.01 2.00 8.25
C HIS A 173 -5.99 3.15 8.18
N GLY A 174 -5.77 3.69 6.99
CA GLY A 174 -4.89 4.84 6.79
C GLY A 174 -5.36 6.07 7.55
N ASP A 175 -6.65 6.41 7.47
CA ASP A 175 -7.25 7.56 8.16
C ASP A 175 -7.03 7.50 9.69
N LEU A 176 -7.23 6.33 10.31
CA LEU A 176 -7.01 6.16 11.75
C LEU A 176 -5.54 6.33 12.13
N LEU A 177 -4.62 5.68 11.40
CA LEU A 177 -3.19 5.78 11.66
C LEU A 177 -2.67 7.21 11.45
N ASN A 178 -3.13 7.89 10.39
CA ASN A 178 -2.78 9.28 10.08
C ASN A 178 -3.18 10.21 11.23
N LYS A 179 -4.43 10.16 11.66
CA LYS A 179 -4.94 10.97 12.77
C LYS A 179 -4.22 10.70 14.09
N TYR A 180 -3.99 9.43 14.41
CA TYR A 180 -3.21 9.06 15.60
C TYR A 180 -1.83 9.70 15.55
N MET A 181 -1.08 9.53 14.46
CA MET A 181 0.28 10.07 14.32
C MET A 181 0.31 11.59 14.33
N TYR A 182 -0.66 12.25 13.69
CA TYR A 182 -0.81 13.70 13.77
C TYR A 182 -0.93 14.18 15.22
N LEU A 183 -1.74 13.50 16.04
CA LEU A 183 -1.95 13.86 17.43
C LEU A 183 -0.70 13.63 18.30
N THR A 184 0.13 12.62 17.98
CA THR A 184 1.37 12.34 18.74
C THR A 184 2.38 13.47 18.69
N GLY A 185 2.44 14.19 17.55
CA GLY A 185 3.49 15.19 17.28
C GLY A 185 4.90 14.60 17.13
N ARG A 186 5.06 13.27 17.03
CA ARG A 186 6.33 12.55 16.93
C ARG A 186 6.90 12.49 15.51
N VAL A 187 6.06 12.77 14.49
CA VAL A 187 6.36 12.61 13.07
C VAL A 187 6.14 13.89 12.27
N ASP A 188 6.89 14.06 11.19
CA ASP A 188 6.74 15.17 10.24
C ASP A 188 5.63 14.82 9.21
N MET A 189 4.39 15.16 9.55
CA MET A 189 3.24 14.89 8.68
C MET A 189 3.40 15.49 7.29
N LYS A 190 4.09 16.63 7.14
CA LYS A 190 4.32 17.23 5.82
C LYS A 190 5.23 16.37 4.93
N GLN A 191 6.23 15.73 5.49
CA GLN A 191 7.09 14.81 4.74
C GLN A 191 6.37 13.49 4.44
N ILE A 192 5.54 13.03 5.36
CA ILE A 192 4.70 11.86 5.19
C ILE A 192 3.69 12.08 4.06
N GLU A 193 2.96 13.20 4.07
CA GLU A 193 2.02 13.57 3.00
C GLU A 193 2.68 13.65 1.61
N LYS A 194 3.91 14.15 1.54
CA LYS A 194 4.68 14.13 0.28
C LYS A 194 4.99 12.70 -0.17
N THR A 195 5.35 11.83 0.78
CA THR A 195 5.64 10.42 0.48
C THR A 195 4.40 9.73 -0.08
N ILE A 196 3.23 9.94 0.53
CA ILE A 196 1.94 9.41 0.04
C ILE A 196 1.66 9.90 -1.38
N GLN A 197 1.83 11.20 -1.64
CA GLN A 197 1.58 11.79 -2.96
C GLN A 197 2.54 11.22 -4.02
N TYR A 198 3.83 11.07 -3.71
CA TYR A 198 4.79 10.43 -4.62
C TYR A 198 4.42 8.97 -4.89
N LEU A 199 4.03 8.22 -3.86
CA LEU A 199 3.68 6.81 -4.00
C LEU A 199 2.43 6.63 -4.87
N ILE A 200 1.36 7.38 -4.62
CA ILE A 200 0.15 7.35 -5.45
C ILE A 200 0.48 7.77 -6.89
N GLY A 201 1.27 8.83 -7.06
CA GLY A 201 1.68 9.32 -8.37
C GLY A 201 2.60 8.37 -9.15
N SER A 202 3.29 7.47 -8.47
CA SER A 202 4.15 6.44 -9.11
C SER A 202 3.34 5.29 -9.72
N GLY A 203 2.12 5.07 -9.25
CA GLY A 203 1.32 3.90 -9.63
C GLY A 203 1.87 2.60 -9.03
N MET A 204 1.31 1.47 -9.45
CA MET A 204 1.71 0.15 -8.99
C MET A 204 1.43 -0.89 -10.07
N ASP A 205 2.43 -1.69 -10.42
CA ASP A 205 2.27 -2.87 -11.29
C ASP A 205 2.91 -4.10 -10.63
N PRO A 206 2.14 -4.89 -9.89
CA PRO A 206 2.65 -6.12 -9.28
C PRO A 206 2.80 -7.29 -10.28
N GLY A 207 2.68 -7.02 -11.57
CA GLY A 207 2.75 -8.02 -12.62
C GLY A 207 1.52 -8.92 -12.70
N THR A 208 0.34 -8.41 -12.34
CA THR A 208 -0.93 -9.17 -12.39
C THR A 208 -1.55 -9.25 -13.80
N GLU A 209 -1.00 -8.48 -14.77
CA GLU A 209 -1.31 -8.61 -16.19
C GLU A 209 -2.82 -8.49 -16.55
N ASN A 210 -3.57 -7.70 -15.76
CA ASN A 210 -5.03 -7.63 -15.78
C ASN A 210 -5.72 -9.00 -15.56
N ASN A 211 -5.02 -10.00 -15.06
CA ASN A 211 -5.48 -11.36 -14.90
C ASN A 211 -5.95 -11.60 -13.45
N PRO A 212 -7.25 -11.88 -13.22
CA PRO A 212 -7.79 -12.04 -11.88
C PRO A 212 -7.23 -13.26 -11.12
N TYR A 213 -6.73 -14.30 -11.78
CA TYR A 213 -6.01 -15.38 -11.09
C TYR A 213 -4.75 -14.85 -10.42
N LEU A 214 -3.95 -14.06 -11.15
CA LEU A 214 -2.76 -13.42 -10.60
C LEU A 214 -3.12 -12.37 -9.55
N GLY A 215 -4.15 -11.55 -9.83
CA GLY A 215 -4.60 -10.50 -8.93
C GLY A 215 -5.09 -11.04 -7.58
N PHE A 216 -5.93 -12.06 -7.56
CA PHE A 216 -6.45 -12.63 -6.32
C PHE A 216 -5.40 -13.42 -5.52
N LEU A 217 -4.43 -14.03 -6.21
CA LEU A 217 -3.26 -14.64 -5.56
C LEU A 217 -2.39 -13.58 -4.89
N TYR A 218 -2.11 -12.48 -5.60
CA TYR A 218 -1.39 -11.33 -5.07
C TYR A 218 -2.10 -10.78 -3.83
N THR A 219 -3.39 -10.48 -3.93
CA THR A 219 -4.15 -9.90 -2.82
C THR A 219 -4.27 -10.85 -1.63
N SER A 220 -4.49 -12.16 -1.87
CA SER A 220 -4.49 -13.15 -0.77
C SER A 220 -3.18 -13.16 0.04
N PHE A 221 -2.07 -12.93 -0.63
CA PHE A 221 -0.76 -12.83 0.02
C PHE A 221 -0.63 -11.52 0.80
N GLN A 222 -1.04 -10.40 0.21
CA GLN A 222 -0.93 -9.06 0.80
C GLN A 222 -1.79 -8.90 2.06
N GLU A 223 -3.06 -9.29 2.00
CA GLU A 223 -3.97 -9.24 3.16
C GLU A 223 -3.43 -10.02 4.38
N ARG A 224 -2.77 -11.15 4.11
CA ARG A 224 -2.11 -11.88 5.19
C ARG A 224 -0.84 -11.18 5.66
N ALA A 225 -0.10 -10.53 4.78
CA ALA A 225 1.09 -9.78 5.14
C ALA A 225 0.74 -8.56 6.01
N THR A 226 -0.32 -7.81 5.66
CA THR A 226 -0.82 -6.67 6.43
C THR A 226 -1.40 -7.13 7.77
N PHE A 227 -2.18 -8.22 7.81
CA PHE A 227 -2.61 -8.84 9.07
C PHE A 227 -1.43 -9.12 10.01
N ILE A 228 -0.33 -9.69 9.51
CA ILE A 228 0.86 -10.01 10.31
C ILE A 228 1.57 -8.72 10.75
N SER A 229 1.79 -7.77 9.85
CA SER A 229 2.45 -6.49 10.13
C SER A 229 1.72 -5.72 11.23
N HIS A 230 0.42 -5.47 11.06
CA HIS A 230 -0.39 -4.78 12.06
C HIS A 230 -0.49 -5.55 13.38
N GLY A 231 -0.55 -6.87 13.34
CA GLY A 231 -0.53 -7.71 14.54
C GLY A 231 0.79 -7.59 15.33
N ASN A 232 1.93 -7.57 14.64
CA ASN A 232 3.24 -7.38 15.25
C ASN A 232 3.40 -5.94 15.76
N THR A 233 2.93 -4.95 15.01
CA THR A 233 2.91 -3.55 15.42
C THR A 233 2.08 -3.37 16.71
N ALA A 234 0.90 -4.02 16.78
CA ALA A 234 0.07 -4.01 18.00
C ALA A 234 0.80 -4.61 19.21
N ARG A 235 1.52 -5.73 19.01
CA ARG A 235 2.31 -6.37 20.08
C ARG A 235 3.41 -5.43 20.60
N HIS A 236 4.15 -4.79 19.73
CA HIS A 236 5.18 -3.83 20.12
C HIS A 236 4.61 -2.60 20.84
N ALA A 237 3.50 -2.04 20.35
CA ALA A 237 2.81 -0.94 21.03
C ALA A 237 2.46 -1.30 22.48
N LYS A 238 1.98 -2.53 22.70
CA LYS A 238 1.69 -3.06 24.05
C LYS A 238 2.97 -3.18 24.89
N GLU A 239 4.07 -3.66 24.32
CA GLU A 239 5.36 -3.78 24.99
C GLU A 239 5.91 -2.42 25.42
N TYR A 240 5.68 -1.36 24.63
CA TYR A 240 6.03 0.02 24.97
C TYR A 240 4.99 0.73 25.85
N GLY A 241 3.94 0.06 26.26
CA GLY A 241 2.94 0.58 27.19
C GLY A 241 1.81 1.39 26.57
N ASP A 242 1.76 1.56 25.24
CA ASP A 242 0.63 2.22 24.58
C ASP A 242 -0.46 1.22 24.20
N LEU A 243 -1.37 0.96 25.15
CA LEU A 243 -2.48 0.03 24.96
C LEU A 243 -3.51 0.55 23.94
N LYS A 244 -3.65 1.86 23.78
CA LYS A 244 -4.56 2.45 22.77
C LYS A 244 -4.02 2.22 21.37
N LEU A 245 -2.74 2.45 21.13
CA LEU A 245 -2.09 2.13 19.87
C LEU A 245 -2.14 0.62 19.57
N ALA A 246 -1.91 -0.20 20.59
CA ALA A 246 -2.06 -1.66 20.45
C ALA A 246 -3.48 -2.05 20.03
N GLN A 247 -4.51 -1.40 20.57
CA GLN A 247 -5.90 -1.60 20.17
C GLN A 247 -6.15 -1.14 18.73
N ILE A 248 -5.63 0.02 18.32
CA ILE A 248 -5.72 0.54 16.95
C ILE A 248 -5.17 -0.49 15.96
N CYS A 249 -3.90 -0.86 16.08
CA CYS A 249 -3.25 -1.81 15.18
C CYS A 249 -3.93 -3.20 15.22
N GLY A 250 -4.36 -3.66 16.39
CA GLY A 250 -5.08 -4.93 16.53
C GLY A 250 -6.45 -4.94 15.86
N THR A 251 -7.14 -3.81 15.82
CA THR A 251 -8.44 -3.67 15.14
C THR A 251 -8.26 -3.69 13.61
N ILE A 252 -7.25 -2.98 13.10
CA ILE A 252 -6.87 -3.04 11.68
C ILE A 252 -6.50 -4.48 11.31
N ALA A 253 -5.62 -5.14 12.08
CA ALA A 253 -5.26 -6.54 11.84
C ALA A 253 -6.48 -7.48 11.80
N ALA A 254 -7.52 -7.23 12.58
CA ALA A 254 -8.74 -8.03 12.54
C ALA A 254 -9.56 -7.84 11.26
N ASP A 255 -9.56 -6.64 10.68
CA ASP A 255 -10.17 -6.38 9.37
C ASP A 255 -9.35 -7.05 8.26
N GLU A 256 -8.01 -6.91 8.26
CA GLU A 256 -7.09 -7.59 7.33
C GLU A 256 -7.30 -9.11 7.33
N LYS A 257 -7.45 -9.71 8.50
CA LYS A 257 -7.73 -11.14 8.63
C LYS A 257 -9.05 -11.55 7.99
N ARG A 258 -10.04 -10.69 8.01
CA ARG A 258 -11.35 -10.93 7.39
C ARG A 258 -11.25 -10.80 5.85
N HIS A 259 -10.53 -9.80 5.37
CA HIS A 259 -10.24 -9.62 3.95
C HIS A 259 -9.39 -10.78 3.39
N GLU A 260 -8.35 -11.21 4.11
CA GLU A 260 -7.59 -12.44 3.79
C GLU A 260 -8.52 -13.65 3.60
N THR A 261 -9.51 -13.80 4.50
CA THR A 261 -10.47 -14.90 4.41
C THR A 261 -11.27 -14.84 3.11
N ALA A 262 -11.67 -13.65 2.65
CA ALA A 262 -12.39 -13.48 1.40
C ALA A 262 -11.52 -13.83 0.19
N TYR A 263 -10.36 -13.22 0.07
CA TYR A 263 -9.48 -13.44 -1.08
C TYR A 263 -8.95 -14.88 -1.14
N THR A 264 -8.61 -15.49 0.00
CA THR A 264 -8.21 -16.90 0.01
C THR A 264 -9.33 -17.86 -0.35
N LYS A 265 -10.60 -17.55 -0.04
CA LYS A 265 -11.77 -18.31 -0.50
C LYS A 265 -11.95 -18.22 -2.02
N ILE A 266 -11.71 -17.04 -2.62
CA ILE A 266 -11.77 -16.90 -4.08
C ILE A 266 -10.76 -17.84 -4.74
N VAL A 267 -9.50 -17.80 -4.30
CA VAL A 267 -8.46 -18.65 -4.87
C VAL A 267 -8.72 -20.14 -4.58
N GLU A 268 -9.24 -20.50 -3.41
CA GLU A 268 -9.68 -21.87 -3.11
C GLU A 268 -10.72 -22.34 -4.14
N LYS A 269 -11.69 -21.47 -4.48
CA LYS A 269 -12.70 -21.77 -5.49
C LYS A 269 -12.12 -21.92 -6.88
N LEU A 270 -11.11 -21.11 -7.22
CA LEU A 270 -10.40 -21.24 -8.49
C LEU A 270 -9.62 -22.57 -8.57
N PHE A 271 -9.01 -23.04 -7.46
CA PHE A 271 -8.39 -24.37 -7.40
C PHE A 271 -9.39 -25.51 -7.58
N GLU A 272 -10.63 -25.37 -7.10
CA GLU A 272 -11.68 -26.38 -7.33
C GLU A 272 -12.11 -26.47 -8.81
N ILE A 273 -12.19 -25.33 -9.50
CA ILE A 273 -12.75 -25.25 -10.86
C ILE A 273 -11.65 -25.43 -11.93
N ASP A 274 -10.47 -24.86 -11.71
CA ASP A 274 -9.41 -24.77 -12.69
C ASP A 274 -8.03 -24.92 -12.00
N PRO A 275 -7.74 -26.10 -11.43
CA PRO A 275 -6.56 -26.33 -10.61
C PRO A 275 -5.25 -26.12 -11.38
N ASP A 276 -5.19 -26.52 -12.64
CA ASP A 276 -3.97 -26.44 -13.45
C ASP A 276 -3.58 -24.98 -13.73
N TYR A 277 -4.51 -24.15 -14.17
CA TYR A 277 -4.23 -22.73 -14.42
C TYR A 277 -3.96 -21.96 -13.14
N THR A 278 -4.67 -22.30 -12.06
CA THR A 278 -4.49 -21.64 -10.76
C THR A 278 -3.12 -21.92 -10.16
N VAL A 279 -2.60 -23.17 -10.26
CA VAL A 279 -1.26 -23.47 -9.75
C VAL A 279 -0.15 -22.85 -10.62
N LEU A 280 -0.37 -22.74 -11.92
CA LEU A 280 0.53 -22.02 -12.83
C LEU A 280 0.59 -20.53 -12.46
N ALA A 281 -0.56 -19.90 -12.23
CA ALA A 281 -0.65 -18.51 -11.78
C ALA A 281 0.05 -18.31 -10.42
N PHE A 282 -0.14 -19.25 -9.48
CA PHE A 282 0.53 -19.20 -8.18
C PHE A 282 2.06 -19.25 -8.32
N ALA A 283 2.54 -20.20 -9.11
CA ALA A 283 3.98 -20.29 -9.36
C ALA A 283 4.54 -19.04 -10.07
N ASP A 284 3.76 -18.43 -10.96
CA ASP A 284 4.15 -17.21 -11.66
C ASP A 284 4.29 -16.02 -10.69
N MET A 285 3.30 -15.78 -9.84
CA MET A 285 3.37 -14.73 -8.81
C MET A 285 4.55 -14.93 -7.85
N MET A 286 4.83 -16.19 -7.46
CA MET A 286 6.00 -16.48 -6.62
C MET A 286 7.34 -16.25 -7.34
N ARG A 287 7.43 -16.46 -8.66
CA ARG A 287 8.62 -16.14 -9.46
C ARG A 287 8.82 -14.63 -9.61
N LYS A 288 7.73 -13.89 -9.77
CA LYS A 288 7.71 -12.42 -9.81
C LYS A 288 8.10 -11.80 -8.47
N LYS A 289 8.01 -12.55 -7.37
CA LYS A 289 8.27 -12.12 -5.99
C LYS A 289 7.28 -11.05 -5.56
N ILE A 290 6.23 -11.45 -4.91
CA ILE A 290 5.24 -10.52 -4.36
C ILE A 290 5.94 -9.53 -3.42
N THR A 291 5.87 -8.24 -3.77
CA THR A 291 6.34 -7.11 -2.96
C THR A 291 5.17 -6.32 -2.41
N MET A 292 5.39 -5.61 -1.32
CA MET A 292 4.37 -4.74 -0.73
C MET A 292 3.96 -3.62 -1.69
N PRO A 293 2.70 -3.13 -1.62
CA PRO A 293 2.20 -2.06 -2.50
C PRO A 293 3.02 -0.77 -2.45
N ALA A 294 3.77 -0.56 -1.36
CA ALA A 294 4.57 0.64 -1.10
C ALA A 294 6.03 0.56 -1.60
N HIS A 295 6.40 -0.42 -2.44
CA HIS A 295 7.78 -0.62 -2.86
C HIS A 295 8.39 0.55 -3.69
N LEU A 296 7.55 1.43 -4.23
CA LEU A 296 7.98 2.66 -4.92
C LEU A 296 7.98 3.90 -4.01
N MET A 297 7.99 3.71 -2.71
CA MET A 297 8.00 4.75 -1.69
C MET A 297 9.18 5.71 -1.86
N TYR A 298 8.90 7.03 -1.84
CA TYR A 298 9.89 8.08 -2.00
C TYR A 298 9.42 9.35 -1.27
N ASP A 299 10.30 10.01 -0.53
CA ASP A 299 10.00 11.21 0.28
C ASP A 299 10.50 12.53 -0.32
N GLY A 300 11.06 12.49 -1.54
CA GLY A 300 11.73 13.61 -2.18
C GLY A 300 13.23 13.71 -1.87
N LYS A 301 13.78 12.82 -1.05
CA LYS A 301 15.20 12.83 -0.62
C LYS A 301 15.87 11.46 -0.80
N ASP A 302 15.22 10.39 -0.35
CA ASP A 302 15.78 9.04 -0.26
C ASP A 302 15.20 8.13 -1.36
N ASN A 303 16.07 7.76 -2.32
CA ASN A 303 15.70 6.86 -3.41
C ASN A 303 15.57 5.38 -2.99
N ASN A 304 16.08 5.03 -1.81
CA ASN A 304 16.03 3.68 -1.26
C ASN A 304 15.14 3.65 0.00
N LEU A 305 14.15 4.54 0.07
CA LEU A 305 13.33 4.71 1.27
C LEU A 305 12.61 3.41 1.65
N PHE A 306 12.09 2.68 0.65
CA PHE A 306 11.43 1.40 0.89
C PHE A 306 12.37 0.34 1.46
N GLU A 307 13.59 0.21 0.90
CA GLU A 307 14.61 -0.72 1.40
C GLU A 307 15.04 -0.37 2.82
N HIS A 308 15.20 0.92 3.11
CA HIS A 308 15.57 1.39 4.44
C HIS A 308 14.45 1.14 5.47
N PHE A 309 13.21 1.48 5.14
CA PHE A 309 12.04 1.14 5.94
C PHE A 309 11.93 -0.38 6.17
N SER A 310 12.05 -1.19 5.10
CA SER A 310 11.97 -2.64 5.18
C SER A 310 13.06 -3.23 6.07
N ALA A 311 14.28 -2.66 6.08
CA ALA A 311 15.35 -3.09 6.96
C ALA A 311 15.01 -2.84 8.44
N VAL A 312 14.40 -1.70 8.76
CA VAL A 312 13.92 -1.40 10.12
C VAL A 312 12.81 -2.37 10.52
N ALA A 313 11.82 -2.58 9.66
CA ALA A 313 10.70 -3.51 9.89
C ALA A 313 11.19 -4.96 10.11
N GLN A 314 12.17 -5.40 9.31
CA GLN A 314 12.82 -6.71 9.46
C GLN A 314 13.54 -6.81 10.82
N ARG A 315 14.33 -5.81 11.19
CA ARG A 315 15.11 -5.80 12.46
C ARG A 315 14.20 -5.82 13.69
N LEU A 316 13.11 -5.07 13.64
CA LEU A 316 12.14 -5.03 14.74
C LEU A 316 11.20 -6.26 14.76
N GLY A 317 11.20 -7.07 13.71
CA GLY A 317 10.28 -8.20 13.61
C GLY A 317 8.82 -7.77 13.38
N VAL A 318 8.61 -6.62 12.74
CA VAL A 318 7.29 -6.16 12.29
C VAL A 318 6.85 -6.97 11.07
N TYR A 319 7.75 -7.09 10.08
CA TYR A 319 7.56 -7.98 8.94
C TYR A 319 8.93 -8.48 8.43
N THR A 320 9.07 -9.79 8.30
CA THR A 320 10.36 -10.45 8.05
C THR A 320 10.32 -11.41 6.87
N ALA A 321 11.49 -11.80 6.36
CA ALA A 321 11.58 -12.86 5.36
C ALA A 321 11.03 -14.21 5.87
N LYS A 322 11.07 -14.44 7.19
CA LYS A 322 10.40 -15.60 7.80
C LYS A 322 8.89 -15.50 7.64
N ASP A 323 8.30 -14.34 7.89
CA ASP A 323 6.85 -14.12 7.73
C ASP A 323 6.43 -14.34 6.29
N TYR A 324 7.21 -13.86 5.32
CA TYR A 324 6.99 -14.14 3.89
C TYR A 324 6.95 -15.66 3.59
N ALA A 325 7.90 -16.42 4.12
CA ALA A 325 7.93 -17.87 3.96
C ALA A 325 6.76 -18.58 4.65
N ASP A 326 6.37 -18.10 5.83
CA ASP A 326 5.25 -18.64 6.61
C ASP A 326 3.90 -18.35 5.91
N ILE A 327 3.75 -17.19 5.27
CA ILE A 327 2.58 -16.85 4.43
C ILE A 327 2.48 -17.84 3.27
N LEU A 328 3.57 -18.04 2.53
CA LEU A 328 3.58 -18.96 1.40
C LEU A 328 3.21 -20.39 1.84
N GLU A 329 3.80 -20.87 2.93
CA GLU A 329 3.49 -22.21 3.46
C GLU A 329 2.03 -22.31 3.89
N PHE A 330 1.50 -21.30 4.56
CA PHE A 330 0.09 -21.22 4.92
C PHE A 330 -0.82 -21.31 3.69
N LEU A 331 -0.53 -20.56 2.62
CA LEU A 331 -1.33 -20.57 1.38
C LEU A 331 -1.26 -21.92 0.68
N VAL A 332 -0.08 -22.54 0.61
CA VAL A 332 0.09 -23.92 0.08
C VAL A 332 -0.77 -24.93 0.86
N GLN A 333 -0.78 -24.83 2.18
CA GLN A 333 -1.60 -25.71 3.05
C GLN A 333 -3.09 -25.39 2.94
N ARG A 334 -3.45 -24.10 2.96
CA ARG A 334 -4.84 -23.62 2.88
C ARG A 334 -5.55 -24.10 1.63
N TRP A 335 -4.85 -24.08 0.50
CA TRP A 335 -5.36 -24.51 -0.80
C TRP A 335 -5.03 -25.96 -1.14
N LYS A 336 -4.42 -26.71 -0.22
CA LYS A 336 -4.03 -28.13 -0.39
C LYS A 336 -3.26 -28.35 -1.69
N VAL A 337 -2.35 -27.44 -2.01
CA VAL A 337 -1.63 -27.46 -3.30
C VAL A 337 -0.85 -28.75 -3.49
N ALA A 338 -0.30 -29.34 -2.42
CA ALA A 338 0.44 -30.59 -2.47
C ALA A 338 -0.42 -31.79 -2.88
N ASP A 339 -1.75 -31.72 -2.65
CA ASP A 339 -2.69 -32.81 -2.90
C ASP A 339 -3.35 -32.74 -4.29
N LEU A 340 -3.05 -31.71 -5.09
CA LEU A 340 -3.61 -31.54 -6.43
C LEU A 340 -3.20 -32.69 -7.34
N THR A 341 -4.17 -33.23 -8.06
CA THR A 341 -3.99 -34.34 -9.02
C THR A 341 -4.53 -33.96 -10.40
N GLY A 342 -4.19 -34.73 -11.43
CA GLY A 342 -4.69 -34.46 -12.80
C GLY A 342 -4.03 -33.27 -13.49
N LEU A 343 -3.00 -32.67 -12.92
CA LEU A 343 -2.32 -31.51 -13.47
C LEU A 343 -1.54 -31.87 -14.76
N SER A 344 -1.41 -30.88 -15.65
CA SER A 344 -0.50 -30.93 -16.79
C SER A 344 0.97 -31.14 -16.35
N GLY A 345 1.86 -31.42 -17.29
CA GLY A 345 3.29 -31.47 -16.98
C GLY A 345 3.85 -30.14 -16.45
N GLU A 346 3.30 -29.00 -16.92
CA GLU A 346 3.67 -27.67 -16.42
C GLU A 346 3.07 -27.40 -15.04
N GLY A 347 1.79 -27.78 -14.84
CA GLY A 347 1.13 -27.67 -13.55
C GLY A 347 1.84 -28.45 -12.46
N ARG A 348 2.31 -29.68 -12.73
CA ARG A 348 3.12 -30.47 -11.76
C ARG A 348 4.43 -29.77 -11.41
N ARG A 349 5.15 -29.22 -12.40
CA ARG A 349 6.36 -28.42 -12.13
C ARG A 349 6.08 -27.18 -11.30
N ALA A 350 4.94 -26.53 -11.53
CA ALA A 350 4.48 -25.37 -10.76
C ALA A 350 4.16 -25.77 -9.30
N GLN A 351 3.42 -26.89 -9.11
CA GLN A 351 3.12 -27.47 -7.80
C GLN A 351 4.41 -27.77 -7.01
N ASP A 352 5.35 -28.50 -7.60
CA ASP A 352 6.64 -28.82 -6.98
C ASP A 352 7.41 -27.56 -6.58
N PHE A 353 7.39 -26.54 -7.44
CA PHE A 353 8.07 -25.28 -7.20
C PHE A 353 7.49 -24.57 -5.97
N VAL A 354 6.17 -24.33 -5.92
CA VAL A 354 5.56 -23.59 -4.80
C VAL A 354 5.61 -24.35 -3.49
N CYS A 355 5.42 -25.68 -3.51
CA CYS A 355 5.51 -26.53 -2.33
C CYS A 355 6.92 -26.59 -1.71
N THR A 356 7.97 -26.38 -2.51
CA THR A 356 9.36 -26.44 -2.04
C THR A 356 9.98 -25.07 -1.80
N LEU A 357 9.26 -23.97 -2.08
CA LEU A 357 9.83 -22.62 -2.06
C LEU A 357 10.03 -22.07 -0.64
N ALA A 358 9.08 -22.23 0.27
CA ALA A 358 9.16 -21.70 1.63
C ALA A 358 10.42 -22.19 2.39
N PRO A 359 10.76 -23.48 2.42
CA PRO A 359 12.01 -23.93 3.04
C PRO A 359 13.28 -23.36 2.38
N ARG A 360 13.24 -23.04 1.07
CA ARG A 360 14.37 -22.41 0.38
C ARG A 360 14.53 -20.96 0.83
N ILE A 361 13.44 -20.21 0.97
CA ILE A 361 13.45 -18.82 1.46
C ILE A 361 14.03 -18.78 2.88
N ARG A 362 13.56 -19.64 3.81
CA ARG A 362 14.07 -19.70 5.18
C ARG A 362 15.58 -19.95 5.24
N ARG A 363 16.09 -20.91 4.45
CA ARG A 363 17.54 -21.17 4.37
C ARG A 363 18.35 -19.99 3.80
N LEU A 364 17.78 -19.23 2.88
CA LEU A 364 18.43 -18.02 2.36
C LEU A 364 18.46 -16.91 3.42
N ASP A 365 17.37 -16.73 4.14
CA ASP A 365 17.27 -15.78 5.24
C ASP A 365 18.24 -16.09 6.38
N GLU A 366 18.29 -17.34 6.86
CA GLU A 366 19.26 -17.81 7.86
C GLU A 366 20.71 -17.52 7.45
N ARG A 367 21.06 -17.74 6.17
CA ARG A 367 22.39 -17.43 5.65
C ARG A 367 22.65 -15.93 5.56
N ALA A 368 21.64 -15.14 5.23
CA ALA A 368 21.73 -13.69 5.21
C ALA A 368 21.94 -13.14 6.61
N GLN A 369 21.14 -13.58 7.59
CA GLN A 369 21.26 -13.20 8.98
C GLN A 369 22.63 -13.59 9.60
N ALA A 370 23.13 -14.80 9.31
CA ALA A 370 24.44 -15.25 9.77
C ALA A 370 25.62 -14.41 9.22
N ARG A 371 25.41 -13.67 8.13
CA ARG A 371 26.41 -12.80 7.50
C ARG A 371 26.14 -11.32 7.76
N ALA A 372 24.96 -11.00 8.28
CA ALA A 372 24.56 -9.63 8.52
C ALA A 372 25.53 -8.97 9.51
N LYS A 373 26.10 -7.84 9.10
CA LYS A 373 26.75 -6.89 9.99
C LYS A 373 25.69 -5.90 10.44
N GLN A 374 25.96 -5.23 11.56
CA GLN A 374 25.16 -4.09 11.96
C GLN A 374 25.07 -3.09 10.80
N GLY A 375 23.86 -2.77 10.36
CA GLY A 375 23.60 -1.84 9.25
C GLY A 375 24.04 -0.41 9.60
N PRO A 376 23.99 0.52 8.67
CA PRO A 376 24.26 1.92 8.96
C PRO A 376 23.13 2.55 9.79
N VAL A 377 23.46 3.66 10.44
CA VAL A 377 22.49 4.54 11.09
C VAL A 377 22.16 5.67 10.14
N ILE A 378 20.91 5.81 9.72
CA ILE A 378 20.48 6.80 8.72
C ILE A 378 19.37 7.70 9.26
N PRO A 379 19.23 8.94 8.73
CA PRO A 379 18.12 9.82 9.08
C PRO A 379 16.86 9.43 8.29
N PHE A 380 15.68 9.52 8.93
CA PHE A 380 14.39 9.43 8.28
C PHE A 380 13.67 10.77 8.33
N SER A 381 13.27 11.28 7.15
CA SER A 381 12.55 12.56 7.03
C SER A 381 11.21 12.55 7.76
N TRP A 382 10.57 11.39 7.85
CA TRP A 382 9.30 11.18 8.53
C TRP A 382 9.32 11.50 10.03
N ILE A 383 10.49 11.41 10.64
CA ILE A 383 10.71 11.66 12.07
C ILE A 383 11.68 12.83 12.32
N TYR A 384 11.55 13.88 11.50
CA TYR A 384 12.36 15.10 11.59
C TYR A 384 13.87 14.85 11.43
N ASP A 385 14.26 14.01 10.49
CA ASP A 385 15.64 13.59 10.19
C ASP A 385 16.37 12.95 11.41
N ARG A 386 15.61 12.44 12.41
CA ARG A 386 16.21 11.62 13.47
C ARG A 386 16.74 10.32 12.88
N LYS A 387 17.83 9.83 13.51
CA LYS A 387 18.60 8.71 12.97
C LYS A 387 18.14 7.39 13.58
N VAL A 388 17.98 6.39 12.73
CA VAL A 388 17.59 5.03 13.10
C VAL A 388 18.57 4.02 12.53
N GLN A 389 18.85 2.96 13.29
CA GLN A 389 19.64 1.82 12.86
C GLN A 389 18.86 1.00 11.82
N LEU A 390 19.51 0.63 10.71
CA LEU A 390 18.95 -0.32 9.73
C LEU A 390 19.18 -1.76 10.15
#